data_761b1218a1694c3a05364018ff1caded
#
_entry.id   761b1218a1694c3a05364018ff1caded
#
_cell.length_a   1.000
_cell.length_b   1.000
_cell.length_c   1.000
_cell.angle_alpha   90.00
_cell.angle_beta   90.00
_cell.angle_gamma   90.00
#
_symmetry.space_group_name_H-M   'P 1'
#
loop_
_entity.id
_entity.type
_entity.pdbx_description
1 polymer ?
#
loop_
_entity_poly.entity_id
_entity_poly.type
_entity_poly.pdbx_seq_one_letter_code
_entity_poly.pdbx_strand_id
1 'polypeptide(L)'
;MARIRPTRLLFLSRRVLACAMLVTVAAAPLAHAKKPKPHGAHAAPRPTATQVRQAAHNPAGLPANVALAFARAHIPLDAVSVFVIRTGSDTPILQWNADTGMNPASTMKLLTTFAGLDLLGPNFRWKTSAYADSAPVNGTLNGNLYLRGQGDPKLIPEELIKLVTDIRRAGVDELAGNIVLDRTYFENGLSEAPPLDGDSARAYNVAPDALLYSFKTLTFTLTPAGDDGSGAHTVNIDVSPPLAQLQIDNRLRATRGGCGDWKTLSGASISTQPDGHVLASFDGRYAAACGERVYNLAALTHADFIWGGFLALWQQAGGTTRFTPGLREGKVPRQAVLLATHYGPTLAEVVHDIDKYSNNVMARQLFLTIGAEIGRKPASVRQSTEVIQRWLARQNLTMPELVIENGSGLSRIERISARNMGRLLQQADANPNGGILRDALPVVGVDGTMRNRLARAGVAGNAEIKTGTLNDVRAIAGYVEGEGGQRFVVVSMINHPNAGAGQAAHDALLQWIYQGAQR
;
A
#
# COMPACT_ATOMS: atom_id res chain seq x y z
N MET A 1 15.00 -6.60 65.13
CA MET A 1 13.61 -6.73 64.67
C MET A 1 13.21 -5.40 64.05
N ALA A 2 13.34 -5.24 62.75
CA ALA A 2 12.88 -4.08 61.99
C ALA A 2 12.05 -4.59 60.83
N ARG A 3 10.77 -4.22 60.79
CA ARG A 3 9.79 -4.62 59.79
C ARG A 3 9.98 -3.77 58.54
N ILE A 4 10.30 -4.40 57.42
CA ILE A 4 10.31 -3.79 56.08
C ILE A 4 8.88 -3.89 55.53
N ARG A 5 8.30 -2.74 55.15
CA ARG A 5 7.01 -2.63 54.45
C ARG A 5 7.22 -2.82 52.95
N PRO A 6 6.36 -3.56 52.23
CA PRO A 6 6.47 -3.67 50.79
C PRO A 6 5.88 -2.44 50.09
N THR A 7 6.66 -1.85 49.20
CA THR A 7 6.28 -0.78 48.29
C THR A 7 5.32 -1.32 47.24
N ARG A 8 4.13 -0.73 47.14
CA ARG A 8 3.14 -1.04 46.09
C ARG A 8 3.66 -0.60 44.72
N LEU A 9 3.87 -1.53 43.80
CA LEU A 9 4.01 -1.23 42.39
C LEU A 9 2.64 -0.79 41.84
N LEU A 10 2.56 0.45 41.41
CA LEU A 10 1.45 0.96 40.61
C LEU A 10 1.59 0.37 39.18
N PHE A 11 0.71 -0.56 38.82
CA PHE A 11 0.49 -0.95 37.44
C PHE A 11 -0.22 0.19 36.70
N LEU A 12 0.54 0.99 35.94
CA LEU A 12 -0.04 1.83 34.90
C LEU A 12 -0.46 0.91 33.74
N SER A 13 -1.75 0.69 33.60
CA SER A 13 -2.35 0.08 32.43
C SER A 13 -2.15 1.03 31.23
N ARG A 14 -1.07 0.83 30.49
CA ARG A 14 -0.93 1.42 29.14
C ARG A 14 -1.95 0.73 28.24
N ARG A 15 -2.98 1.46 27.86
CA ARG A 15 -3.82 1.12 26.72
C ARG A 15 -2.91 1.10 25.51
N VAL A 16 -2.63 -0.09 25.00
CA VAL A 16 -2.00 -0.30 23.69
C VAL A 16 -3.02 0.18 22.67
N LEU A 17 -2.87 1.40 22.19
CA LEU A 17 -3.55 1.86 20.99
C LEU A 17 -2.91 1.09 19.84
N ALA A 18 -3.66 0.14 19.29
CA ALA A 18 -3.33 -0.45 18.00
C ALA A 18 -3.34 0.70 16.97
N CYS A 19 -2.16 1.23 16.63
CA CYS A 19 -1.99 2.09 15.47
C CYS A 19 -2.24 1.25 14.22
N ALA A 20 -3.51 1.12 13.84
CA ALA A 20 -3.84 0.79 12.45
C ALA A 20 -3.22 1.91 11.60
N MET A 21 -2.13 1.63 10.88
CA MET A 21 -1.58 2.56 9.89
C MET A 21 -2.65 2.78 8.82
N LEU A 22 -3.51 3.76 9.05
CA LEU A 22 -4.29 4.40 8.02
C LEU A 22 -3.29 5.14 7.13
N VAL A 23 -2.81 4.49 6.08
CA VAL A 23 -2.23 5.19 4.93
C VAL A 23 -3.40 5.94 4.29
N THR A 24 -3.74 7.08 4.86
CA THR A 24 -4.61 8.02 4.17
C THR A 24 -3.86 8.43 2.92
N VAL A 25 -4.35 7.97 1.77
CA VAL A 25 -4.03 8.57 0.48
C VAL A 25 -4.57 10.00 0.55
N ALA A 26 -3.80 10.89 1.16
CA ALA A 26 -4.01 12.32 0.99
C ALA A 26 -3.71 12.59 -0.48
N ALA A 27 -4.74 12.95 -1.24
CA ALA A 27 -4.57 13.51 -2.57
C ALA A 27 -3.55 14.65 -2.45
N ALA A 28 -2.32 14.42 -2.92
CA ALA A 28 -1.28 15.42 -2.93
C ALA A 28 -1.72 16.57 -3.83
N PRO A 29 -1.66 17.82 -3.40
CA PRO A 29 -1.73 18.93 -4.33
C PRO A 29 -0.46 18.91 -5.20
N LEU A 30 -0.66 19.09 -6.48
CA LEU A 30 0.32 19.23 -7.55
C LEU A 30 1.49 20.13 -7.17
N ALA A 31 2.69 19.77 -7.60
CA ALA A 31 3.89 20.60 -7.59
C ALA A 31 3.59 21.99 -8.12
N HIS A 32 4.03 23.01 -7.38
CA HIS A 32 3.81 24.41 -7.71
C HIS A 32 4.62 24.82 -8.95
N ALA A 33 3.99 24.79 -10.12
CA ALA A 33 4.26 25.83 -11.11
C ALA A 33 3.74 27.16 -10.55
N LYS A 34 4.50 28.25 -10.72
CA LYS A 34 4.17 29.59 -10.22
C LYS A 34 2.70 29.92 -10.45
N LYS A 35 1.97 30.24 -9.36
CA LYS A 35 0.58 30.66 -9.41
C LYS A 35 0.43 31.89 -10.32
N PRO A 36 -0.37 31.85 -11.37
CA PRO A 36 -0.94 33.06 -11.93
C PRO A 36 -1.91 33.64 -10.90
N LYS A 37 -1.99 35.00 -10.87
CA LYS A 37 -2.91 35.75 -10.00
C LYS A 37 -4.35 35.24 -10.19
N PRO A 38 -5.19 35.27 -9.13
CA PRO A 38 -6.56 34.82 -9.23
C PRO A 38 -7.35 35.73 -10.16
N HIS A 39 -7.57 35.30 -11.38
CA HIS A 39 -8.69 35.77 -12.17
C HIS A 39 -9.93 35.05 -11.66
N GLY A 40 -11.02 35.79 -11.52
CA GLY A 40 -12.26 35.39 -10.87
C GLY A 40 -12.70 33.96 -11.23
N ALA A 41 -13.21 33.23 -10.24
CA ALA A 41 -13.77 31.91 -10.39
C ALA A 41 -14.91 31.95 -11.44
N HIS A 42 -14.58 31.66 -12.68
CA HIS A 42 -15.59 31.33 -13.66
C HIS A 42 -16.17 29.96 -13.26
N ALA A 43 -17.44 29.94 -12.86
CA ALA A 43 -18.21 28.73 -12.73
C ALA A 43 -18.03 27.91 -14.03
N ALA A 44 -17.75 26.60 -13.88
CA ALA A 44 -17.63 25.71 -15.03
C ALA A 44 -18.82 25.94 -15.98
N PRO A 45 -18.58 26.12 -17.27
CA PRO A 45 -19.67 26.41 -18.21
C PRO A 45 -20.71 25.30 -18.12
N ARG A 46 -21.97 25.68 -18.00
CA ARG A 46 -23.09 24.71 -18.05
C ARG A 46 -22.99 23.97 -19.38
N PRO A 47 -23.18 22.63 -19.39
CA PRO A 47 -23.17 21.86 -20.62
C PRO A 47 -24.15 22.49 -21.64
N THR A 48 -23.70 22.62 -22.86
CA THR A 48 -24.53 23.17 -23.93
C THR A 48 -25.74 22.26 -24.20
N ALA A 49 -26.84 22.83 -24.70
CA ALA A 49 -28.01 22.02 -25.08
C ALA A 49 -27.67 20.88 -26.07
N THR A 50 -26.62 21.05 -26.87
CA THR A 50 -26.10 20.03 -27.78
C THR A 50 -25.43 18.88 -26.99
N GLN A 51 -24.63 19.18 -25.95
CA GLN A 51 -24.01 18.15 -25.09
C GLN A 51 -25.06 17.38 -24.29
N VAL A 52 -26.10 18.07 -23.80
CA VAL A 52 -27.24 17.44 -23.11
C VAL A 52 -28.05 16.59 -24.09
N ARG A 53 -28.24 17.04 -25.36
CA ARG A 53 -28.92 16.26 -26.40
C ARG A 53 -28.09 15.07 -26.87
N GLN A 54 -26.74 15.19 -26.96
CA GLN A 54 -25.86 14.03 -27.25
C GLN A 54 -25.88 13.01 -26.12
N ALA A 55 -25.96 13.44 -24.85
CA ALA A 55 -26.15 12.53 -23.70
C ALA A 55 -27.54 11.88 -23.68
N ALA A 56 -28.58 12.61 -24.15
CA ALA A 56 -29.94 12.07 -24.27
C ALA A 56 -30.12 11.15 -25.49
N HIS A 57 -29.29 11.32 -26.53
CA HIS A 57 -29.18 10.42 -27.71
C HIS A 57 -27.98 9.48 -27.52
N ASN A 58 -28.04 8.64 -26.50
CA ASN A 58 -27.05 7.59 -26.28
C ASN A 58 -27.55 6.29 -26.95
N PRO A 59 -27.17 6.02 -28.20
CA PRO A 59 -27.71 4.88 -28.94
C PRO A 59 -27.25 3.52 -28.40
N ALA A 60 -26.34 3.51 -27.42
CA ALA A 60 -25.62 2.32 -27.01
C ALA A 60 -25.87 1.89 -25.54
N GLY A 61 -26.83 2.45 -24.85
CA GLY A 61 -27.34 1.81 -23.64
C GLY A 61 -26.71 2.16 -22.31
N LEU A 62 -25.83 3.19 -22.17
CA LEU A 62 -25.48 3.73 -20.84
C LEU A 62 -26.71 4.35 -20.18
N PRO A 63 -26.95 4.16 -18.87
CA PRO A 63 -28.02 4.85 -18.16
C PRO A 63 -27.92 6.36 -18.34
N ALA A 64 -29.04 7.05 -18.54
CA ALA A 64 -29.07 8.47 -18.89
C ALA A 64 -28.34 9.36 -17.85
N ASN A 65 -28.50 9.05 -16.56
CA ASN A 65 -27.82 9.75 -15.47
C ASN A 65 -26.29 9.55 -15.49
N VAL A 66 -25.81 8.38 -15.89
CA VAL A 66 -24.37 8.05 -16.03
C VAL A 66 -23.80 8.79 -17.23
N ALA A 67 -24.47 8.72 -18.41
CA ALA A 67 -24.05 9.43 -19.62
C ALA A 67 -23.99 10.96 -19.38
N LEU A 68 -25.00 11.52 -18.71
CA LEU A 68 -25.03 12.93 -18.34
C LEU A 68 -23.88 13.32 -17.40
N ALA A 69 -23.53 12.46 -16.44
CA ALA A 69 -22.41 12.71 -15.52
C ALA A 69 -21.07 12.73 -16.26
N PHE A 70 -20.83 11.84 -17.25
CA PHE A 70 -19.65 11.90 -18.11
C PHE A 70 -19.62 13.19 -18.96
N ALA A 71 -20.74 13.57 -19.54
CA ALA A 71 -20.85 14.80 -20.32
C ALA A 71 -20.52 16.06 -19.47
N ARG A 72 -21.02 16.13 -18.24
CA ARG A 72 -20.71 17.23 -17.30
C ARG A 72 -19.25 17.26 -16.89
N ALA A 73 -18.59 16.11 -16.84
CA ALA A 73 -17.17 15.98 -16.56
C ALA A 73 -16.29 16.26 -17.79
N HIS A 74 -16.87 16.56 -18.96
CA HIS A 74 -16.17 16.69 -20.24
C HIS A 74 -15.31 15.46 -20.57
N ILE A 75 -15.85 14.27 -20.30
CA ILE A 75 -15.22 13.00 -20.62
C ILE A 75 -15.98 12.39 -21.82
N PRO A 76 -15.30 12.23 -22.96
CA PRO A 76 -15.90 11.60 -24.15
C PRO A 76 -16.12 10.10 -23.89
N LEU A 77 -17.18 9.54 -24.45
CA LEU A 77 -17.57 8.16 -24.16
C LEU A 77 -16.63 7.09 -24.76
N ASP A 78 -15.79 7.44 -25.71
CA ASP A 78 -14.71 6.58 -26.24
C ASP A 78 -13.55 6.42 -25.24
N ALA A 79 -13.40 7.35 -24.30
CA ALA A 79 -12.44 7.27 -23.20
C ALA A 79 -12.95 6.48 -21.99
N VAL A 80 -14.13 5.86 -22.08
CA VAL A 80 -14.80 5.14 -21.02
C VAL A 80 -15.05 3.68 -21.40
N SER A 81 -14.85 2.75 -20.48
CA SER A 81 -15.25 1.36 -20.59
C SER A 81 -16.13 0.98 -19.40
N VAL A 82 -17.24 0.28 -19.67
CA VAL A 82 -18.15 -0.20 -18.63
C VAL A 82 -18.57 -1.63 -18.90
N PHE A 83 -18.62 -2.45 -17.87
CA PHE A 83 -19.16 -3.80 -17.90
C PHE A 83 -19.93 -4.08 -16.60
N VAL A 84 -21.19 -4.50 -16.73
CA VAL A 84 -22.04 -4.89 -15.60
C VAL A 84 -22.73 -6.21 -15.94
N ILE A 85 -22.62 -7.17 -15.02
CA ILE A 85 -23.24 -8.47 -15.17
C ILE A 85 -23.74 -8.96 -13.81
N ARG A 86 -24.87 -9.66 -13.78
CA ARG A 86 -25.32 -10.36 -12.58
C ARG A 86 -24.44 -11.59 -12.33
N THR A 87 -24.07 -11.84 -11.07
CA THR A 87 -23.34 -13.06 -10.72
C THR A 87 -24.12 -14.31 -11.12
N GLY A 88 -23.42 -15.30 -11.65
CA GLY A 88 -24.04 -16.52 -12.18
C GLY A 88 -24.77 -16.38 -13.53
N SER A 89 -24.70 -15.22 -14.19
CA SER A 89 -25.24 -15.02 -15.53
C SER A 89 -24.12 -14.94 -16.58
N ASP A 90 -24.41 -15.43 -17.79
CA ASP A 90 -23.49 -15.27 -18.94
C ASP A 90 -23.80 -14.02 -19.77
N THR A 91 -24.96 -13.38 -19.54
CA THR A 91 -25.44 -12.24 -20.31
C THR A 91 -25.20 -10.93 -19.53
N PRO A 92 -24.36 -10.01 -20.04
CA PRO A 92 -24.17 -8.70 -19.43
C PRO A 92 -25.43 -7.84 -19.52
N ILE A 93 -25.69 -7.09 -18.45
CA ILE A 93 -26.78 -6.12 -18.38
C ILE A 93 -26.39 -4.82 -19.09
N LEU A 94 -25.12 -4.44 -18.93
CA LEU A 94 -24.54 -3.25 -19.53
C LEU A 94 -23.12 -3.54 -20.02
N GLN A 95 -22.84 -3.12 -21.26
CA GLN A 95 -21.49 -3.16 -21.81
C GLN A 95 -21.27 -1.94 -22.71
N TRP A 96 -20.17 -1.25 -22.49
CA TRP A 96 -19.74 -0.10 -23.25
C TRP A 96 -18.22 -0.14 -23.40
N ASN A 97 -17.71 -0.17 -24.63
CA ASN A 97 -16.28 -0.36 -24.93
C ASN A 97 -15.64 -1.49 -24.09
N ALA A 98 -16.43 -2.52 -23.75
CA ALA A 98 -16.09 -3.48 -22.71
C ALA A 98 -14.87 -4.35 -23.07
N ASP A 99 -14.55 -4.48 -24.36
CA ASP A 99 -13.41 -5.28 -24.88
C ASP A 99 -12.13 -4.45 -25.08
N THR A 100 -12.21 -3.13 -24.90
CA THR A 100 -11.05 -2.25 -25.06
C THR A 100 -10.10 -2.40 -23.87
N GLY A 101 -8.82 -2.70 -24.15
CA GLY A 101 -7.77 -2.75 -23.14
C GLY A 101 -7.44 -1.35 -22.61
N MET A 102 -7.84 -1.06 -21.39
CA MET A 102 -7.64 0.23 -20.71
C MET A 102 -6.69 0.09 -19.52
N ASN A 103 -6.09 1.20 -19.11
CA ASN A 103 -5.31 1.23 -17.87
C ASN A 103 -6.28 1.11 -16.68
N PRO A 104 -6.16 0.05 -15.86
CA PRO A 104 -7.07 -0.17 -14.75
C PRO A 104 -6.66 0.57 -13.47
N ALA A 105 -5.49 1.20 -13.46
CA ALA A 105 -4.86 1.67 -12.22
C ALA A 105 -4.95 0.58 -11.12
N SER A 106 -5.18 0.96 -9.87
CA SER A 106 -5.17 0.02 -8.74
C SER A 106 -6.27 -1.05 -8.75
N THR A 107 -7.20 -1.07 -9.72
CA THR A 107 -8.11 -2.23 -9.86
C THR A 107 -7.37 -3.46 -10.41
N MET A 108 -6.15 -3.31 -10.98
CA MET A 108 -5.26 -4.43 -11.32
C MET A 108 -4.95 -5.33 -10.12
N LYS A 109 -4.97 -4.78 -8.89
CA LYS A 109 -4.73 -5.55 -7.67
C LYS A 109 -5.70 -6.73 -7.51
N LEU A 110 -6.93 -6.61 -8.01
CA LEU A 110 -7.90 -7.71 -7.99
C LEU A 110 -7.41 -8.96 -8.72
N LEU A 111 -6.70 -8.79 -9.84
CA LEU A 111 -6.05 -9.91 -10.53
C LEU A 111 -4.94 -10.51 -9.67
N THR A 112 -4.09 -9.69 -9.08
CA THR A 112 -2.95 -10.15 -8.27
C THR A 112 -3.41 -10.84 -7.00
N THR A 113 -4.38 -10.28 -6.28
CA THR A 113 -4.89 -10.82 -5.02
C THR A 113 -5.69 -12.10 -5.22
N PHE A 114 -6.54 -12.16 -6.25
CA PHE A 114 -7.25 -13.39 -6.57
C PHE A 114 -6.31 -14.50 -7.03
N ALA A 115 -5.35 -14.21 -7.92
CA ALA A 115 -4.33 -15.17 -8.31
C ALA A 115 -3.52 -15.68 -7.11
N GLY A 116 -3.17 -14.79 -6.17
CA GLY A 116 -2.49 -15.16 -4.93
C GLY A 116 -3.32 -16.10 -4.07
N LEU A 117 -4.58 -15.77 -3.81
CA LEU A 117 -5.48 -16.61 -3.01
C LEU A 117 -5.71 -17.99 -3.63
N ASP A 118 -5.83 -18.08 -4.95
CA ASP A 118 -6.09 -19.33 -5.65
C ASP A 118 -4.84 -20.20 -5.78
N LEU A 119 -3.67 -19.60 -6.02
CA LEU A 119 -2.41 -20.31 -6.25
C LEU A 119 -1.65 -20.69 -4.98
N LEU A 120 -1.67 -19.82 -3.96
CA LEU A 120 -0.91 -20.02 -2.73
C LEU A 120 -1.80 -20.47 -1.56
N GLY A 121 -3.09 -20.20 -1.64
CA GLY A 121 -4.06 -20.43 -0.57
C GLY A 121 -4.07 -19.34 0.49
N PRO A 122 -5.21 -19.13 1.18
CA PRO A 122 -5.39 -18.01 2.14
C PRO A 122 -4.48 -18.10 3.36
N ASN A 123 -4.01 -19.29 3.72
CA ASN A 123 -3.17 -19.55 4.89
C ASN A 123 -1.67 -19.46 4.59
N PHE A 124 -1.26 -19.15 3.36
CA PHE A 124 0.15 -18.95 3.04
C PHE A 124 0.74 -17.86 3.93
N ARG A 125 1.98 -18.09 4.40
CA ARG A 125 2.73 -17.14 5.23
C ARG A 125 4.15 -16.98 4.70
N TRP A 126 4.63 -15.76 4.67
CA TRP A 126 6.03 -15.45 4.36
C TRP A 126 6.94 -15.79 5.53
N LYS A 127 8.22 -16.00 5.23
CA LYS A 127 9.24 -16.32 6.22
C LYS A 127 10.37 -15.30 6.17
N THR A 128 10.82 -14.88 7.35
CA THR A 128 12.09 -14.17 7.54
C THR A 128 12.90 -14.99 8.52
N SER A 129 14.09 -15.45 8.11
CA SER A 129 14.89 -16.37 8.90
C SER A 129 16.27 -15.80 9.22
N ALA A 130 16.77 -16.10 10.40
CA ALA A 130 18.11 -15.76 10.86
C ALA A 130 18.98 -17.01 10.92
N TYR A 131 20.18 -16.92 10.35
CA TYR A 131 21.20 -17.98 10.38
C TYR A 131 22.52 -17.42 10.88
N ALA A 132 23.45 -18.31 11.25
CA ALA A 132 24.79 -17.96 11.69
C ALA A 132 25.83 -18.89 11.06
N ASP A 133 27.09 -18.43 10.99
CA ASP A 133 28.21 -19.28 10.54
C ASP A 133 28.39 -20.50 11.46
N SER A 134 28.12 -20.33 12.78
CA SER A 134 28.19 -21.37 13.80
C SER A 134 27.21 -21.09 14.93
N ALA A 135 26.96 -22.06 15.80
CA ALA A 135 26.20 -21.84 17.03
C ALA A 135 26.88 -20.82 17.96
N PRO A 136 26.14 -20.04 18.76
CA PRO A 136 26.72 -19.11 19.71
C PRO A 136 27.53 -19.85 20.79
N VAL A 137 28.62 -19.23 21.25
CA VAL A 137 29.46 -19.74 22.33
C VAL A 137 29.45 -18.76 23.49
N ASN A 138 29.01 -19.18 24.66
CA ASN A 138 28.87 -18.32 25.86
C ASN A 138 28.12 -17.02 25.59
N GLY A 139 27.02 -17.11 24.82
CA GLY A 139 26.21 -15.94 24.46
C GLY A 139 26.73 -15.13 23.27
N THR A 140 27.95 -15.37 22.81
CA THR A 140 28.57 -14.62 21.71
C THR A 140 28.43 -15.36 20.38
N LEU A 141 27.91 -14.65 19.36
CA LEU A 141 27.93 -15.10 17.97
C LEU A 141 29.24 -14.64 17.32
N ASN A 142 30.21 -15.57 17.25
CA ASN A 142 31.47 -15.34 16.53
C ASN A 142 31.29 -15.67 15.05
N GLY A 143 31.31 -14.66 14.19
CA GLY A 143 31.02 -14.79 12.76
C GLY A 143 29.78 -13.99 12.35
N ASN A 144 29.31 -14.23 11.14
CA ASN A 144 28.23 -13.44 10.59
C ASN A 144 26.85 -13.91 11.06
N LEU A 145 25.93 -12.95 11.22
CA LEU A 145 24.51 -13.17 11.28
C LEU A 145 23.92 -12.95 9.88
N TYR A 146 23.21 -13.93 9.36
CA TYR A 146 22.52 -13.84 8.07
C TYR A 146 21.03 -13.61 8.30
N LEU A 147 20.47 -12.60 7.67
CA LEU A 147 19.02 -12.39 7.59
C LEU A 147 18.54 -12.75 6.19
N ARG A 148 17.68 -13.74 6.07
CA ARG A 148 17.11 -14.20 4.80
C ARG A 148 15.64 -13.86 4.71
N GLY A 149 15.27 -13.02 3.73
CA GLY A 149 13.89 -12.67 3.45
C GLY A 149 13.28 -13.50 2.34
N GLN A 150 11.97 -13.72 2.45
CA GLN A 150 11.15 -14.33 1.40
C GLN A 150 10.05 -13.37 0.91
N GLY A 151 10.29 -12.05 0.99
CA GLY A 151 9.38 -11.04 0.47
C GLY A 151 8.17 -10.76 1.36
N ASP A 152 8.30 -10.89 2.68
CA ASP A 152 7.21 -10.57 3.61
C ASP A 152 6.73 -9.13 3.39
N PRO A 153 5.46 -8.92 2.97
CA PRO A 153 4.95 -7.59 2.68
C PRO A 153 4.64 -6.76 3.92
N LYS A 154 4.70 -7.37 5.12
CA LYS A 154 4.31 -6.74 6.39
C LYS A 154 5.31 -7.01 7.52
N LEU A 155 6.60 -7.12 7.20
CA LEU A 155 7.67 -7.17 8.19
C LEU A 155 7.84 -5.78 8.83
N ILE A 156 6.95 -5.43 9.74
CA ILE A 156 6.95 -4.18 10.52
C ILE A 156 7.75 -4.34 11.82
N PRO A 157 8.01 -3.27 12.60
CA PRO A 157 8.77 -3.37 13.86
C PRO A 157 8.24 -4.43 14.82
N GLU A 158 6.91 -4.52 14.96
CA GLU A 158 6.23 -5.47 15.85
C GLU A 158 6.42 -6.93 15.41
N GLU A 159 6.72 -7.15 14.13
CA GLU A 159 7.04 -8.48 13.60
C GLU A 159 8.53 -8.77 13.65
N LEU A 160 9.38 -7.80 13.30
CA LEU A 160 10.83 -7.99 13.33
C LEU A 160 11.36 -8.18 14.77
N ILE A 161 10.78 -7.53 15.77
CA ILE A 161 11.16 -7.71 17.19
C ILE A 161 10.93 -9.15 17.67
N LYS A 162 9.94 -9.86 17.11
CA LYS A 162 9.70 -11.28 17.42
C LYS A 162 10.87 -12.13 16.94
N LEU A 163 11.33 -11.92 15.69
CA LEU A 163 12.52 -12.59 15.16
C LEU A 163 13.76 -12.30 16.01
N VAL A 164 13.98 -11.03 16.37
CA VAL A 164 15.09 -10.61 17.25
C VAL A 164 15.02 -11.32 18.61
N THR A 165 13.82 -11.37 19.22
CA THR A 165 13.61 -12.07 20.48
C THR A 165 13.91 -13.56 20.38
N ASP A 166 13.52 -14.20 19.28
CA ASP A 166 13.78 -15.61 19.05
C ASP A 166 15.28 -15.90 18.80
N ILE A 167 16.01 -15.00 18.15
CA ILE A 167 17.48 -15.06 18.05
C ILE A 167 18.11 -14.99 19.45
N ARG A 168 17.60 -14.10 20.32
CA ARG A 168 18.05 -14.00 21.73
C ARG A 168 17.79 -15.31 22.47
N ARG A 169 16.61 -15.91 22.30
CA ARG A 169 16.26 -17.21 22.91
C ARG A 169 17.12 -18.37 22.41
N ALA A 170 17.63 -18.28 21.19
CA ALA A 170 18.60 -19.24 20.66
C ALA A 170 20.00 -19.11 21.29
N GLY A 171 20.16 -18.23 22.28
CA GLY A 171 21.39 -18.07 23.08
C GLY A 171 22.36 -17.05 22.51
N VAL A 172 21.92 -16.11 21.68
CA VAL A 172 22.77 -15.01 21.17
C VAL A 172 22.55 -13.77 22.02
N ASP A 173 23.60 -13.34 22.75
CA ASP A 173 23.61 -12.12 23.56
C ASP A 173 24.45 -11.00 22.93
N GLU A 174 25.54 -11.38 22.27
CA GLU A 174 26.46 -10.46 21.63
C GLU A 174 26.69 -10.86 20.15
N LEU A 175 26.65 -9.87 19.26
CA LEU A 175 27.09 -10.02 17.87
C LEU A 175 28.55 -9.58 17.76
N ALA A 176 29.44 -10.48 17.31
CA ALA A 176 30.86 -10.22 17.10
C ALA A 176 31.28 -10.31 15.61
N GLY A 177 30.33 -10.27 14.69
CA GLY A 177 30.54 -10.31 13.25
C GLY A 177 29.67 -9.33 12.49
N ASN A 178 29.54 -9.54 11.17
CA ASN A 178 28.74 -8.69 10.31
C ASN A 178 27.30 -9.19 10.21
N ILE A 179 26.41 -8.32 9.72
CA ILE A 179 25.06 -8.69 9.29
C ILE A 179 25.08 -8.85 7.78
N VAL A 180 24.70 -10.03 7.30
CA VAL A 180 24.65 -10.38 5.88
C VAL A 180 23.18 -10.54 5.46
N LEU A 181 22.75 -9.79 4.46
CA LEU A 181 21.38 -9.81 3.96
C LEU A 181 21.27 -10.75 2.75
N ASP A 182 20.52 -11.85 2.89
CA ASP A 182 20.16 -12.73 1.78
C ASP A 182 18.81 -12.28 1.19
N ARG A 183 18.90 -11.51 0.11
CA ARG A 183 17.78 -10.95 -0.63
C ARG A 183 17.50 -11.73 -1.92
N THR A 184 18.09 -12.91 -2.10
CA THR A 184 18.07 -13.68 -3.35
C THR A 184 16.75 -14.42 -3.64
N TYR A 185 15.71 -14.16 -2.88
CA TYR A 185 14.36 -14.66 -3.16
C TYR A 185 13.74 -13.97 -4.39
N PHE A 186 14.03 -12.71 -4.59
CA PHE A 186 13.72 -11.94 -5.78
C PHE A 186 14.99 -11.66 -6.60
N GLU A 187 14.81 -11.34 -7.88
CA GLU A 187 15.90 -10.99 -8.78
C GLU A 187 16.56 -9.66 -8.33
N ASN A 188 17.88 -9.58 -8.43
CA ASN A 188 18.62 -8.37 -8.08
C ASN A 188 18.19 -7.18 -8.96
N GLY A 189 18.22 -5.97 -8.40
CA GLY A 189 17.90 -4.74 -9.11
C GLY A 189 16.39 -4.39 -9.16
N LEU A 190 15.50 -5.27 -8.72
CA LEU A 190 14.05 -4.95 -8.66
C LEU A 190 13.75 -3.80 -7.68
N SER A 191 14.53 -3.70 -6.61
CA SER A 191 14.43 -2.63 -5.60
C SER A 191 14.87 -1.25 -6.10
N GLU A 192 15.51 -1.19 -7.28
CA GLU A 192 16.08 0.02 -7.89
C GLU A 192 15.24 0.53 -9.07
N ALA A 193 14.09 -0.10 -9.34
CA ALA A 193 13.21 0.32 -10.43
C ALA A 193 12.78 1.80 -10.23
N PRO A 194 12.85 2.63 -11.29
CA PRO A 194 12.51 4.04 -11.18
C PRO A 194 11.04 4.21 -10.79
N PRO A 195 10.73 5.20 -9.95
CA PRO A 195 9.35 5.49 -9.55
C PRO A 195 8.54 6.07 -10.71
N LEU A 196 7.23 5.76 -10.74
CA LEU A 196 6.31 6.17 -11.81
C LEU A 196 6.25 7.68 -12.06
N ASP A 197 6.38 8.47 -11.02
CA ASP A 197 6.29 9.94 -11.05
C ASP A 197 7.64 10.64 -10.81
N GLY A 198 8.75 9.88 -10.80
CA GLY A 198 10.09 10.39 -10.58
C GLY A 198 10.44 10.70 -9.12
N ASP A 199 9.50 10.56 -8.17
CA ASP A 199 9.70 10.85 -6.74
C ASP A 199 9.91 9.57 -5.92
N SER A 200 11.16 9.20 -5.71
CA SER A 200 11.54 8.01 -4.93
C SER A 200 11.30 8.16 -3.42
N ALA A 201 11.10 9.38 -2.93
CA ALA A 201 10.85 9.64 -1.52
C ALA A 201 9.41 9.32 -1.09
N ARG A 202 8.50 9.12 -2.04
CA ARG A 202 7.11 8.79 -1.74
C ARG A 202 6.93 7.33 -1.38
N ALA A 203 6.30 7.07 -0.25
CA ALA A 203 6.06 5.72 0.27
C ALA A 203 5.32 4.79 -0.72
N TYR A 204 4.39 5.31 -1.55
CA TYR A 204 3.65 4.50 -2.52
C TYR A 204 4.49 4.06 -3.73
N ASN A 205 5.66 4.66 -3.95
CA ASN A 205 6.61 4.31 -5.01
C ASN A 205 7.65 3.27 -4.58
N VAL A 206 7.72 2.92 -3.30
CA VAL A 206 8.70 1.96 -2.79
C VAL A 206 8.65 0.68 -3.62
N ALA A 207 9.82 0.28 -4.12
CA ALA A 207 9.97 -0.93 -4.89
C ALA A 207 9.88 -2.19 -3.99
N PRO A 208 9.56 -3.37 -4.55
CA PRO A 208 9.54 -4.62 -3.79
C PRO A 208 10.96 -5.07 -3.42
N ASP A 209 11.08 -5.78 -2.29
CA ASP A 209 12.35 -6.35 -1.84
C ASP A 209 12.12 -7.63 -1.03
N ALA A 210 13.07 -8.59 -1.11
CA ALA A 210 12.97 -9.84 -0.36
C ALA A 210 13.02 -9.63 1.16
N LEU A 211 13.71 -8.58 1.63
CA LEU A 211 13.79 -8.14 3.02
C LEU A 211 13.17 -6.74 3.20
N LEU A 212 11.97 -6.54 2.66
CA LEU A 212 11.23 -5.30 2.84
C LEU A 212 10.89 -5.11 4.33
N TYR A 213 11.45 -4.09 4.96
CA TYR A 213 11.15 -3.73 6.35
C TYR A 213 10.35 -2.43 6.42
N SER A 214 9.25 -2.44 7.18
CA SER A 214 8.38 -1.30 7.46
C SER A 214 8.07 -0.44 6.22
N PHE A 215 7.79 -1.10 5.07
CA PHE A 215 7.55 -0.45 3.77
C PHE A 215 8.67 0.49 3.32
N LYS A 216 9.88 0.36 3.85
CA LYS A 216 11.02 1.28 3.66
C LYS A 216 10.63 2.75 3.88
N THR A 217 9.80 3.02 4.89
CA THR A 217 9.23 4.34 5.13
C THR A 217 9.46 4.76 6.57
N LEU A 218 10.14 5.91 6.76
CA LEU A 218 10.19 6.62 8.02
C LEU A 218 8.94 7.46 8.18
N THR A 219 8.27 7.30 9.30
CA THR A 219 7.12 8.09 9.70
C THR A 219 7.53 9.01 10.84
N PHE A 220 7.58 10.30 10.58
CA PHE A 220 7.81 11.33 11.59
C PHE A 220 6.48 11.89 12.05
N THR A 221 6.19 11.79 13.34
CA THR A 221 5.00 12.36 13.97
C THR A 221 5.39 13.66 14.67
N LEU A 222 4.90 14.78 14.14
CA LEU A 222 5.15 16.13 14.69
C LEU A 222 3.99 16.49 15.59
N THR A 223 4.27 16.78 16.86
CA THR A 223 3.27 17.18 17.85
C THR A 223 3.70 18.47 18.55
N PRO A 224 2.88 19.53 18.55
CA PRO A 224 3.19 20.73 19.32
C PRO A 224 3.33 20.36 20.79
N ALA A 225 4.47 20.64 21.40
CA ALA A 225 4.60 20.54 22.86
C ALA A 225 3.81 21.68 23.50
N GLY A 226 3.16 21.39 24.63
CA GLY A 226 2.50 22.42 25.44
C GLY A 226 3.49 23.48 25.91
N ASP A 227 2.99 24.63 26.33
CA ASP A 227 3.79 25.64 27.02
C ASP A 227 4.29 25.05 28.35
N ASP A 228 5.59 24.81 28.44
CA ASP A 228 6.24 24.30 29.65
C ASP A 228 6.52 25.41 30.70
N GLY A 229 5.98 26.61 30.44
CA GLY A 229 6.20 27.81 31.27
C GLY A 229 7.53 28.52 31.02
N SER A 230 8.41 27.96 30.17
CA SER A 230 9.70 28.58 29.80
C SER A 230 9.57 29.62 28.67
N GLY A 231 8.38 29.73 28.05
CA GLY A 231 8.15 30.53 26.86
C GLY A 231 8.73 29.94 25.57
N ALA A 232 9.39 28.78 25.66
CA ALA A 232 9.88 28.05 24.51
C ALA A 232 8.79 27.12 23.99
N HIS A 233 8.18 27.48 22.87
CA HIS A 233 7.24 26.59 22.17
C HIS A 233 8.04 25.60 21.34
N THR A 234 8.18 24.37 21.85
CA THR A 234 8.87 23.28 21.17
C THR A 234 7.89 22.42 20.34
N VAL A 235 8.42 21.66 19.41
CA VAL A 235 7.68 20.64 18.65
C VAL A 235 8.36 19.32 18.90
N ASN A 236 7.61 18.34 19.37
CA ASN A 236 8.13 16.97 19.52
C ASN A 236 8.10 16.26 18.16
N ILE A 237 9.12 15.46 17.89
CA ILE A 237 9.22 14.63 16.70
C ILE A 237 9.46 13.19 17.16
N ASP A 238 8.46 12.34 16.99
CA ASP A 238 8.59 10.90 17.15
C ASP A 238 8.83 10.26 15.79
N VAL A 239 9.65 9.20 15.75
CA VAL A 239 9.97 8.48 14.51
C VAL A 239 9.68 6.99 14.63
N SER A 240 9.12 6.42 13.58
CA SER A 240 8.90 4.98 13.42
C SER A 240 9.17 4.57 11.97
N PRO A 241 9.85 3.42 11.74
CA PRO A 241 10.49 2.56 12.73
C PRO A 241 11.77 3.20 13.30
N PRO A 242 12.27 2.73 14.46
CA PRO A 242 13.58 3.12 14.93
C PRO A 242 14.66 2.55 14.02
N LEU A 243 15.67 3.36 13.69
CA LEU A 243 16.87 2.92 12.96
C LEU A 243 18.11 3.31 13.75
N ALA A 244 19.05 2.36 13.97
CA ALA A 244 20.22 2.58 14.81
C ALA A 244 21.14 3.72 14.33
N GLN A 245 21.18 3.95 13.00
CA GLN A 245 22.00 5.01 12.39
C GLN A 245 21.26 6.34 12.25
N LEU A 246 19.97 6.44 12.63
CA LEU A 246 19.17 7.66 12.45
C LEU A 246 19.38 8.64 13.59
N GLN A 247 19.73 9.87 13.24
CA GLN A 247 19.79 11.01 14.14
C GLN A 247 18.74 12.06 13.71
N ILE A 248 18.07 12.68 14.68
CA ILE A 248 17.10 13.73 14.44
C ILE A 248 17.68 15.06 14.92
N ASP A 249 17.85 16.00 13.99
CA ASP A 249 18.19 17.39 14.28
C ASP A 249 16.91 18.24 14.23
N ASN A 250 16.32 18.46 15.40
CA ASN A 250 15.07 19.19 15.55
C ASN A 250 15.31 20.66 15.94
N ARG A 251 15.19 21.55 14.96
CA ARG A 251 15.25 23.01 15.11
C ARG A 251 13.91 23.68 14.85
N LEU A 252 12.80 22.91 14.86
CA LEU A 252 11.48 23.47 14.65
C LEU A 252 11.11 24.48 15.73
N ARG A 253 10.62 25.62 15.25
CA ARG A 253 10.06 26.68 16.13
C ARG A 253 8.54 26.58 16.07
N ALA A 254 7.92 26.37 17.22
CA ALA A 254 6.48 26.44 17.31
C ALA A 254 6.00 27.90 17.12
N THR A 255 4.91 28.07 16.39
CA THR A 255 4.37 29.40 16.07
C THR A 255 2.87 29.45 16.36
N ARG A 256 2.37 30.66 16.62
CA ARG A 256 0.93 30.97 16.69
C ARG A 256 0.42 31.23 15.28
N GLY A 257 -0.86 30.94 15.02
CA GLY A 257 -1.52 31.19 13.74
C GLY A 257 -2.05 29.93 13.07
N GLY A 258 -2.54 30.07 11.84
CA GLY A 258 -3.10 28.96 11.06
C GLY A 258 -2.04 27.94 10.61
N CYS A 259 -2.44 26.68 10.40
CA CYS A 259 -1.52 25.60 10.04
C CYS A 259 -0.82 25.82 8.66
N GLY A 260 -1.53 26.34 7.67
CA GLY A 260 -0.98 26.58 6.33
C GLY A 260 -0.37 25.32 5.68
N ASP A 261 0.65 25.54 4.84
CA ASP A 261 1.44 24.45 4.24
C ASP A 261 2.57 24.03 5.21
N TRP A 262 2.17 23.33 6.25
CA TRP A 262 3.07 22.89 7.32
C TRP A 262 4.24 22.00 6.81
N LYS A 263 4.04 21.25 5.71
CA LYS A 263 5.10 20.38 5.16
C LYS A 263 6.26 21.21 4.63
N THR A 264 5.99 22.19 3.80
CA THR A 264 7.02 23.13 3.30
C THR A 264 7.60 23.96 4.43
N LEU A 265 6.76 24.41 5.38
CA LEU A 265 7.18 25.26 6.49
C LEU A 265 8.06 24.53 7.51
N SER A 266 7.96 23.21 7.64
CA SER A 266 8.80 22.43 8.57
C SER A 266 10.24 22.24 8.10
N GLY A 267 10.54 22.51 6.82
CA GLY A 267 11.90 22.40 6.27
C GLY A 267 12.53 21.00 6.43
N ALA A 268 11.69 19.94 6.38
CA ALA A 268 12.14 18.57 6.59
C ALA A 268 13.08 18.11 5.48
N SER A 269 14.25 17.57 5.84
CA SER A 269 15.22 16.96 4.93
C SER A 269 15.86 15.73 5.56
N ILE A 270 16.38 14.83 4.71
CA ILE A 270 17.12 13.66 5.15
C ILE A 270 18.37 13.49 4.30
N SER A 271 19.49 13.16 4.93
CA SER A 271 20.77 12.96 4.24
C SER A 271 21.58 11.87 4.91
N THR A 272 22.31 11.10 4.12
CA THR A 272 23.33 10.16 4.62
C THR A 272 24.64 10.90 4.76
N GLN A 273 25.26 10.82 5.93
CA GLN A 273 26.52 11.44 6.25
C GLN A 273 27.69 10.56 5.79
N PRO A 274 28.91 11.10 5.62
CA PRO A 274 30.09 10.33 5.18
C PRO A 274 30.46 9.16 6.14
N ASP A 275 30.10 9.26 7.39
CA ASP A 275 30.33 8.23 8.42
C ASP A 275 29.23 7.14 8.47
N GLY A 276 28.25 7.21 7.56
CA GLY A 276 27.13 6.27 7.46
C GLY A 276 25.92 6.62 8.34
N HIS A 277 26.01 7.65 9.18
CA HIS A 277 24.83 8.14 9.91
C HIS A 277 23.82 8.79 8.96
N VAL A 278 22.55 8.69 9.33
CA VAL A 278 21.45 9.31 8.61
C VAL A 278 20.90 10.46 9.46
N LEU A 279 21.00 11.67 8.92
CA LEU A 279 20.52 12.87 9.59
C LEU A 279 19.16 13.28 9.02
N ALA A 280 18.12 13.25 9.85
CA ALA A 280 16.83 13.86 9.56
C ALA A 280 16.78 15.24 10.23
N SER A 281 16.83 16.31 9.43
CA SER A 281 16.81 17.68 9.90
C SER A 281 15.44 18.31 9.67
N PHE A 282 14.98 19.04 10.68
CA PHE A 282 13.75 19.82 10.65
C PHE A 282 14.11 21.24 11.06
N ASP A 283 14.24 22.15 10.10
CA ASP A 283 14.67 23.54 10.33
C ASP A 283 13.64 24.51 9.76
N GLY A 284 12.64 24.87 10.57
CA GLY A 284 11.56 25.72 10.11
C GLY A 284 10.57 26.08 11.20
N ARG A 285 9.30 26.20 10.80
CA ARG A 285 8.20 26.63 11.67
C ARG A 285 7.05 25.63 11.63
N TYR A 286 6.44 25.42 12.79
CA TYR A 286 5.28 24.56 12.94
C TYR A 286 4.21 25.23 13.80
N ALA A 287 3.04 25.49 13.25
CA ALA A 287 1.98 26.16 13.98
C ALA A 287 1.27 25.20 14.95
N ALA A 288 1.04 25.64 16.20
CA ALA A 288 0.29 24.83 17.17
C ALA A 288 -1.10 24.42 16.68
N ALA A 289 -1.75 25.26 15.86
CA ALA A 289 -3.03 24.96 15.24
C ALA A 289 -2.99 23.77 14.26
N CYS A 290 -1.81 23.26 13.85
CA CYS A 290 -1.69 22.05 13.07
C CYS A 290 -2.11 20.79 13.84
N GLY A 291 -2.00 20.83 15.17
CA GLY A 291 -2.14 19.61 15.98
C GLY A 291 -1.09 18.57 15.61
N GLU A 292 -1.40 17.32 15.79
CA GLU A 292 -0.53 16.23 15.34
C GLU A 292 -0.56 16.09 13.82
N ARG A 293 0.61 15.94 13.20
CA ARG A 293 0.80 15.70 11.78
C ARG A 293 1.85 14.64 11.52
N VAL A 294 1.62 13.87 10.46
CA VAL A 294 2.51 12.78 10.07
C VAL A 294 3.20 13.12 8.74
N TYR A 295 4.52 12.95 8.73
CA TYR A 295 5.37 13.11 7.56
C TYR A 295 6.04 11.77 7.22
N ASN A 296 5.67 11.17 6.08
CA ASN A 296 6.21 9.91 5.61
C ASN A 296 7.27 10.13 4.54
N LEU A 297 8.43 9.50 4.71
CA LEU A 297 9.56 9.63 3.81
C LEU A 297 10.21 8.28 3.53
N ALA A 298 10.28 7.89 2.26
CA ALA A 298 10.98 6.69 1.80
C ALA A 298 12.41 7.08 1.36
N ALA A 299 13.28 7.30 2.34
CA ALA A 299 14.71 7.51 2.10
C ALA A 299 15.48 6.21 2.37
N LEU A 300 16.76 6.18 2.08
CA LEU A 300 17.67 5.06 2.26
C LEU A 300 17.46 3.91 1.26
N THR A 301 18.46 3.05 1.17
CA THR A 301 18.31 1.77 0.46
C THR A 301 17.52 0.77 1.30
N HIS A 302 17.01 -0.30 0.68
CA HIS A 302 16.36 -1.38 1.43
C HIS A 302 17.32 -2.04 2.43
N ALA A 303 18.58 -2.23 2.01
CA ALA A 303 19.60 -2.85 2.84
C ALA A 303 19.91 -2.02 4.10
N ASP A 304 20.13 -0.71 3.96
CA ASP A 304 20.38 0.18 5.10
C ASP A 304 19.17 0.27 6.04
N PHE A 305 17.96 0.18 5.47
CA PHE A 305 16.73 0.31 6.24
C PHE A 305 16.49 -0.91 7.14
N ILE A 306 16.64 -2.14 6.61
CA ILE A 306 16.49 -3.37 7.43
C ILE A 306 17.67 -3.54 8.40
N TRP A 307 18.90 -3.20 7.99
CA TRP A 307 20.07 -3.27 8.84
C TRP A 307 19.94 -2.36 10.07
N GLY A 308 19.57 -1.09 9.85
CA GLY A 308 19.38 -0.14 10.94
C GLY A 308 18.21 -0.49 11.85
N GLY A 309 17.10 -0.94 11.26
CA GLY A 309 15.94 -1.41 12.00
C GLY A 309 16.24 -2.63 12.87
N PHE A 310 16.95 -3.62 12.32
CA PHE A 310 17.38 -4.79 13.07
C PHE A 310 18.28 -4.41 14.25
N LEU A 311 19.30 -3.57 14.03
CA LEU A 311 20.20 -3.14 15.11
C LEU A 311 19.49 -2.35 16.19
N ALA A 312 18.57 -1.45 15.85
CA ALA A 312 17.78 -0.71 16.83
C ALA A 312 16.94 -1.66 17.71
N LEU A 313 16.26 -2.63 17.08
CA LEU A 313 15.46 -3.62 17.79
C LEU A 313 16.34 -4.63 18.56
N TRP A 314 17.54 -4.95 18.04
CA TRP A 314 18.51 -5.78 18.74
C TRP A 314 18.93 -5.15 20.07
N GLN A 315 19.30 -3.88 20.07
CA GLN A 315 19.63 -3.11 21.28
C GLN A 315 18.43 -2.97 22.21
N GLN A 316 17.24 -2.70 21.66
CA GLN A 316 16.00 -2.63 22.46
C GLN A 316 15.69 -3.95 23.18
N ALA A 317 16.00 -5.09 22.56
CA ALA A 317 15.85 -6.42 23.15
C ALA A 317 16.98 -6.79 24.13
N GLY A 318 17.91 -5.86 24.45
CA GLY A 318 19.05 -6.09 25.34
C GLY A 318 20.21 -6.84 24.71
N GLY A 319 20.24 -6.95 23.38
CA GLY A 319 21.38 -7.49 22.64
C GLY A 319 22.53 -6.48 22.56
N THR A 320 23.75 -6.98 22.56
CA THR A 320 24.98 -6.17 22.45
C THR A 320 25.72 -6.45 21.15
N THR A 321 26.65 -5.58 20.80
CA THR A 321 27.55 -5.74 19.67
C THR A 321 28.97 -5.45 20.11
N ARG A 322 29.93 -6.28 19.70
CA ARG A 322 31.35 -6.07 20.04
C ARG A 322 31.95 -4.86 19.31
N PHE A 323 31.46 -4.60 18.12
CA PHE A 323 31.72 -3.43 17.27
C PHE A 323 30.47 -3.18 16.44
N THR A 324 30.37 -2.05 15.75
CA THR A 324 29.25 -1.82 14.83
C THR A 324 29.29 -2.86 13.70
N PRO A 325 28.31 -3.78 13.61
CA PRO A 325 28.31 -4.82 12.57
C PRO A 325 28.28 -4.19 11.18
N GLY A 326 29.21 -4.61 10.31
CA GLY A 326 29.20 -4.17 8.91
C GLY A 326 28.00 -4.76 8.17
N LEU A 327 27.40 -3.94 7.31
CA LEU A 327 26.36 -4.40 6.38
C LEU A 327 27.02 -5.09 5.18
N ARG A 328 26.54 -6.30 4.86
CA ARG A 328 26.95 -7.05 3.65
C ARG A 328 25.72 -7.64 2.97
N GLU A 329 25.83 -7.90 1.68
CA GLU A 329 24.84 -8.67 0.92
C GLU A 329 25.46 -10.00 0.49
N GLY A 330 24.67 -11.08 0.56
CA GLY A 330 25.16 -12.41 0.19
C GLY A 330 24.14 -13.50 0.51
N LYS A 331 24.39 -14.70 -0.04
CA LYS A 331 23.54 -15.88 0.22
C LYS A 331 23.91 -16.50 1.55
N VAL A 332 22.91 -17.03 2.25
CA VAL A 332 23.11 -17.92 3.40
C VAL A 332 23.94 -19.14 2.95
N PRO A 333 25.08 -19.42 3.58
CA PRO A 333 25.87 -20.62 3.28
C PRO A 333 25.07 -21.90 3.57
N ARG A 334 25.32 -22.98 2.83
CA ARG A 334 24.60 -24.25 3.01
C ARG A 334 24.79 -24.87 4.40
N GLN A 335 25.95 -24.63 5.02
CA GLN A 335 26.31 -25.14 6.35
C GLN A 335 25.88 -24.20 7.48
N ALA A 336 25.29 -23.05 7.18
CA ALA A 336 24.87 -22.09 8.21
C ALA A 336 23.83 -22.69 9.15
N VAL A 337 23.96 -22.38 10.44
CA VAL A 337 23.06 -22.83 11.49
C VAL A 337 21.82 -21.95 11.52
N LEU A 338 20.64 -22.53 11.44
CA LEU A 338 19.38 -21.81 11.63
C LEU A 338 19.22 -21.43 13.11
N LEU A 339 19.08 -20.15 13.41
CA LEU A 339 18.82 -19.62 14.75
C LEU A 339 17.32 -19.43 15.02
N ALA A 340 16.61 -18.80 14.09
CA ALA A 340 15.20 -18.47 14.25
C ALA A 340 14.50 -18.31 12.90
N THR A 341 13.19 -18.51 12.88
CA THR A 341 12.31 -18.18 11.74
C THR A 341 11.05 -17.51 12.23
N HIS A 342 10.82 -16.31 11.72
CA HIS A 342 9.57 -15.60 11.89
C HIS A 342 8.63 -15.89 10.70
N TYR A 343 7.35 -16.06 11.01
CA TYR A 343 6.28 -16.21 10.03
C TYR A 343 5.38 -14.97 10.08
N GLY A 344 5.33 -14.25 8.97
CA GLY A 344 4.48 -13.09 8.79
C GLY A 344 2.97 -13.39 8.87
N PRO A 345 2.11 -12.41 8.58
CA PRO A 345 0.67 -12.61 8.53
C PRO A 345 0.27 -13.60 7.44
N THR A 346 -0.97 -14.08 7.49
CA THR A 346 -1.56 -14.92 6.45
C THR A 346 -1.78 -14.12 5.16
N LEU A 347 -1.82 -14.81 4.02
CA LEU A 347 -2.16 -14.18 2.76
C LEU A 347 -3.55 -13.51 2.80
N ALA A 348 -4.52 -14.09 3.49
CA ALA A 348 -5.84 -13.48 3.67
C ALA A 348 -5.76 -12.10 4.33
N GLU A 349 -4.97 -11.96 5.41
CA GLU A 349 -4.72 -10.67 6.08
C GLU A 349 -4.00 -9.68 5.17
N VAL A 350 -3.04 -10.15 4.39
CA VAL A 350 -2.29 -9.34 3.43
C VAL A 350 -3.19 -8.87 2.29
N VAL A 351 -4.03 -9.73 1.73
CA VAL A 351 -5.01 -9.40 0.68
C VAL A 351 -5.99 -8.34 1.18
N HIS A 352 -6.47 -8.48 2.43
CA HIS A 352 -7.30 -7.45 3.06
C HIS A 352 -6.61 -6.08 3.01
N ASP A 353 -5.36 -5.98 3.46
CA ASP A 353 -4.63 -4.70 3.49
C ASP A 353 -4.32 -4.17 2.07
N ILE A 354 -4.02 -5.06 1.11
CA ILE A 354 -3.80 -4.69 -0.30
C ILE A 354 -5.05 -4.02 -0.88
N ASP A 355 -6.21 -4.64 -0.74
CA ASP A 355 -7.41 -4.20 -1.45
C ASP A 355 -8.15 -3.11 -0.69
N LYS A 356 -8.29 -3.22 0.63
CA LYS A 356 -8.95 -2.23 1.50
C LYS A 356 -8.28 -0.87 1.45
N TYR A 357 -6.94 -0.85 1.50
CA TYR A 357 -6.15 0.39 1.56
C TYR A 357 -5.41 0.69 0.25
N SER A 358 -5.57 -0.16 -0.76
CA SER A 358 -4.92 -0.01 -2.07
C SER A 358 -3.38 0.04 -2.01
N ASN A 359 -2.76 -0.80 -1.14
CA ASN A 359 -1.32 -0.79 -0.91
C ASN A 359 -0.54 -1.33 -2.12
N ASN A 360 0.24 -0.46 -2.78
CA ASN A 360 1.02 -0.82 -3.98
C ASN A 360 2.19 -1.74 -3.65
N VAL A 361 2.91 -1.44 -2.56
CA VAL A 361 4.13 -2.18 -2.20
C VAL A 361 3.79 -3.62 -1.87
N MET A 362 2.74 -3.84 -1.07
CA MET A 362 2.27 -5.19 -0.73
C MET A 362 1.77 -5.95 -1.97
N ALA A 363 1.08 -5.29 -2.89
CA ALA A 363 0.64 -5.93 -4.14
C ALA A 363 1.81 -6.38 -5.01
N ARG A 364 2.87 -5.55 -5.13
CA ARG A 364 4.11 -5.88 -5.85
C ARG A 364 4.85 -7.05 -5.19
N GLN A 365 4.91 -7.08 -3.84
CA GLN A 365 5.46 -8.19 -3.08
C GLN A 365 4.71 -9.50 -3.37
N LEU A 366 3.38 -9.48 -3.32
CA LEU A 366 2.54 -10.64 -3.63
C LEU A 366 2.73 -11.11 -5.08
N PHE A 367 2.77 -10.18 -6.04
CA PHE A 367 2.99 -10.49 -7.44
C PHE A 367 4.31 -11.26 -7.66
N LEU A 368 5.41 -10.81 -7.05
CA LEU A 368 6.70 -11.49 -7.12
C LEU A 368 6.71 -12.79 -6.31
N THR A 369 6.01 -12.85 -5.18
CA THR A 369 5.86 -14.08 -4.38
C THR A 369 5.18 -15.19 -5.18
N ILE A 370 4.13 -14.87 -5.95
CA ILE A 370 3.48 -15.82 -6.87
C ILE A 370 4.52 -16.38 -7.87
N GLY A 371 5.37 -15.51 -8.44
CA GLY A 371 6.46 -15.93 -9.32
C GLY A 371 7.47 -16.84 -8.63
N ALA A 372 7.84 -16.52 -7.38
CA ALA A 372 8.82 -17.29 -6.61
C ALA A 372 8.31 -18.69 -6.20
N GLU A 373 7.06 -18.77 -5.74
CA GLU A 373 6.52 -20.01 -5.16
C GLU A 373 5.97 -20.95 -6.24
N ILE A 374 5.36 -20.44 -7.29
CA ILE A 374 4.76 -21.24 -8.37
C ILE A 374 5.72 -21.42 -9.54
N GLY A 375 6.65 -20.49 -9.72
CA GLY A 375 7.67 -20.54 -10.77
C GLY A 375 9.01 -21.02 -10.23
N ARG A 376 9.99 -20.14 -10.14
CA ARG A 376 11.35 -20.44 -9.65
C ARG A 376 11.93 -19.26 -8.87
N LYS A 377 12.95 -19.51 -8.09
CA LYS A 377 13.72 -18.50 -7.34
C LYS A 377 15.09 -18.28 -7.99
N PRO A 378 15.57 -17.04 -8.10
CA PRO A 378 14.90 -15.78 -7.76
C PRO A 378 13.75 -15.46 -8.72
N ALA A 379 12.70 -14.83 -8.19
CA ALA A 379 11.58 -14.40 -9.01
C ALA A 379 11.86 -13.09 -9.75
N SER A 380 11.43 -13.03 -11.01
CA SER A 380 11.42 -11.82 -11.83
C SER A 380 9.99 -11.37 -12.17
N VAL A 381 9.85 -10.13 -12.59
CA VAL A 381 8.57 -9.59 -13.12
C VAL A 381 8.06 -10.45 -14.28
N ARG A 382 8.92 -10.74 -15.27
CA ARG A 382 8.56 -11.56 -16.44
C ARG A 382 8.03 -12.93 -16.02
N GLN A 383 8.72 -13.61 -15.12
CA GLN A 383 8.31 -14.93 -14.66
C GLN A 383 6.98 -14.89 -13.88
N SER A 384 6.77 -13.86 -13.04
CA SER A 384 5.50 -13.68 -12.31
C SER A 384 4.34 -13.47 -13.28
N THR A 385 4.55 -12.67 -14.34
CA THR A 385 3.58 -12.47 -15.43
C THR A 385 3.25 -13.79 -16.12
N GLU A 386 4.27 -14.58 -16.51
CA GLU A 386 4.09 -15.89 -17.16
C GLU A 386 3.31 -16.89 -16.27
N VAL A 387 3.53 -16.84 -14.95
CA VAL A 387 2.78 -17.68 -13.99
C VAL A 387 1.30 -17.28 -13.98
N ILE A 388 1.01 -15.99 -13.89
CA ILE A 388 -0.38 -15.48 -13.87
C ILE A 388 -1.07 -15.77 -15.20
N GLN A 389 -0.42 -15.57 -16.34
CA GLN A 389 -1.00 -15.89 -17.66
C GLN A 389 -1.35 -17.38 -17.80
N ARG A 390 -0.46 -18.28 -17.36
CA ARG A 390 -0.73 -19.72 -17.33
C ARG A 390 -1.87 -20.09 -16.38
N TRP A 391 -1.97 -19.41 -15.24
CA TRP A 391 -3.08 -19.59 -14.31
C TRP A 391 -4.41 -19.14 -14.94
N LEU A 392 -4.48 -17.96 -15.57
CA LEU A 392 -5.66 -17.48 -16.29
C LEU A 392 -6.11 -18.47 -17.38
N ALA A 393 -5.18 -19.02 -18.14
CA ALA A 393 -5.50 -20.02 -19.17
C ALA A 393 -6.13 -21.28 -18.55
N ARG A 394 -5.66 -21.75 -17.39
CA ARG A 394 -6.27 -22.87 -16.65
C ARG A 394 -7.66 -22.55 -16.12
N GLN A 395 -7.96 -21.28 -15.85
CA GLN A 395 -9.28 -20.80 -15.45
C GLN A 395 -10.21 -20.55 -16.66
N ASN A 396 -9.79 -20.90 -17.88
CA ASN A 396 -10.50 -20.58 -19.13
C ASN A 396 -10.73 -19.06 -19.33
N LEU A 397 -9.85 -18.24 -18.80
CA LEU A 397 -9.85 -16.79 -18.96
C LEU A 397 -8.80 -16.39 -20.00
N THR A 398 -9.26 -16.12 -21.23
CA THR A 398 -8.41 -15.62 -22.32
C THR A 398 -8.46 -14.10 -22.35
N MET A 399 -7.31 -13.45 -22.10
CA MET A 399 -7.18 -12.00 -22.01
C MET A 399 -6.03 -11.51 -22.90
N PRO A 400 -6.23 -11.44 -24.25
CA PRO A 400 -5.15 -11.10 -25.19
C PRO A 400 -4.64 -9.66 -25.03
N GLU A 401 -5.48 -8.76 -24.49
CA GLU A 401 -5.14 -7.36 -24.23
C GLU A 401 -4.40 -7.16 -22.88
N LEU A 402 -4.26 -8.22 -22.08
CA LEU A 402 -3.69 -8.10 -20.73
C LEU A 402 -2.20 -7.79 -20.78
N VAL A 403 -1.83 -6.66 -20.19
CA VAL A 403 -0.44 -6.29 -19.92
C VAL A 403 -0.25 -6.12 -18.43
N ILE A 404 0.67 -6.86 -17.83
CA ILE A 404 1.05 -6.77 -16.42
C ILE A 404 2.50 -6.30 -16.35
N GLU A 405 2.76 -5.22 -15.61
CA GLU A 405 4.10 -4.71 -15.35
C GLU A 405 4.57 -5.03 -13.93
N ASN A 406 3.68 -4.82 -12.95
CA ASN A 406 4.06 -4.98 -11.54
C ASN A 406 2.91 -5.51 -10.65
N GLY A 407 1.74 -5.77 -11.21
CA GLY A 407 0.57 -6.32 -10.53
C GLY A 407 -0.11 -5.39 -9.53
N SER A 408 0.32 -4.12 -9.41
CA SER A 408 -0.28 -3.15 -8.48
C SER A 408 -1.17 -2.11 -9.14
N GLY A 409 -1.07 -1.95 -10.46
CA GLY A 409 -1.75 -0.87 -11.20
C GLY A 409 -1.03 0.48 -11.14
N LEU A 410 0.09 0.59 -10.43
CA LEU A 410 0.96 1.77 -10.47
C LEU A 410 1.86 1.67 -11.71
N SER A 411 1.27 1.87 -12.88
CA SER A 411 1.90 1.64 -14.18
C SER A 411 1.25 2.50 -15.26
N ARG A 412 2.04 2.89 -16.25
CA ARG A 412 1.54 3.56 -17.46
C ARG A 412 1.16 2.58 -18.57
N ILE A 413 1.65 1.35 -18.49
CA ILE A 413 1.52 0.36 -19.56
C ILE A 413 0.56 -0.79 -19.23
N GLU A 414 0.21 -1.02 -17.95
CA GLU A 414 -0.76 -2.06 -17.60
C GLU A 414 -2.10 -1.84 -18.30
N ARG A 415 -2.67 -2.93 -18.82
CA ARG A 415 -3.93 -2.95 -19.57
C ARG A 415 -4.76 -4.18 -19.22
N ILE A 416 -6.06 -3.99 -19.14
CA ILE A 416 -7.08 -5.04 -19.09
C ILE A 416 -8.39 -4.46 -19.62
N SER A 417 -9.26 -5.28 -20.20
CA SER A 417 -10.61 -4.85 -20.61
C SER A 417 -11.60 -4.93 -19.46
N ALA A 418 -12.65 -4.11 -19.49
CA ALA A 418 -13.70 -4.16 -18.48
C ALA A 418 -14.42 -5.51 -18.46
N ARG A 419 -14.61 -6.14 -19.64
CA ARG A 419 -15.18 -7.49 -19.75
C ARG A 419 -14.31 -8.52 -19.04
N ASN A 420 -13.01 -8.54 -19.31
CA ASN A 420 -12.12 -9.55 -18.74
C ASN A 420 -11.90 -9.35 -17.25
N MET A 421 -11.83 -8.10 -16.75
CA MET A 421 -11.87 -7.83 -15.31
C MET A 421 -13.21 -8.30 -14.69
N GLY A 422 -14.34 -8.09 -15.37
CA GLY A 422 -15.65 -8.55 -14.91
C GLY A 422 -15.74 -10.08 -14.87
N ARG A 423 -15.24 -10.78 -15.89
CA ARG A 423 -15.17 -12.25 -15.90
C ARG A 423 -14.26 -12.81 -14.81
N LEU A 424 -13.13 -12.14 -14.54
CA LEU A 424 -12.25 -12.48 -13.43
C LEU A 424 -13.00 -12.41 -12.09
N LEU A 425 -13.79 -11.35 -11.88
CA LEU A 425 -14.58 -11.17 -10.65
C LEU A 425 -15.73 -12.19 -10.54
N GLN A 426 -16.37 -12.57 -11.66
CA GLN A 426 -17.36 -13.67 -11.65
C GLN A 426 -16.69 -15.00 -11.26
N GLN A 427 -15.52 -15.30 -11.82
CA GLN A 427 -14.77 -16.49 -11.45
C GLN A 427 -14.34 -16.47 -9.99
N ALA A 428 -13.96 -15.29 -9.47
CA ALA A 428 -13.63 -15.10 -8.07
C ALA A 428 -14.85 -15.32 -7.16
N ASP A 429 -16.03 -14.81 -7.51
CA ASP A 429 -17.26 -15.02 -6.72
C ASP A 429 -17.67 -16.50 -6.62
N ALA A 430 -17.41 -17.27 -7.67
CA ALA A 430 -17.66 -18.72 -7.71
C ALA A 430 -16.57 -19.57 -7.02
N ASN A 431 -15.39 -18.98 -6.71
CA ASN A 431 -14.26 -19.68 -6.10
C ASN A 431 -14.48 -19.84 -4.58
N PRO A 432 -14.04 -20.96 -3.95
CA PRO A 432 -14.10 -21.13 -2.50
C PRO A 432 -13.48 -19.98 -1.69
N ASN A 433 -12.45 -19.33 -2.22
CA ASN A 433 -11.79 -18.17 -1.59
C ASN A 433 -12.44 -16.83 -1.95
N GLY A 434 -13.53 -16.82 -2.73
CA GLY A 434 -14.18 -15.59 -3.20
C GLY A 434 -14.72 -14.70 -2.09
N GLY A 435 -15.21 -15.30 -1.00
CA GLY A 435 -15.60 -14.57 0.21
C GLY A 435 -14.46 -13.75 0.78
N ILE A 436 -13.25 -14.31 0.88
CA ILE A 436 -12.05 -13.63 1.40
C ILE A 436 -11.68 -12.41 0.53
N LEU A 437 -11.71 -12.59 -0.80
CA LEU A 437 -11.44 -11.46 -1.71
C LEU A 437 -12.49 -10.36 -1.54
N ARG A 438 -13.76 -10.71 -1.46
CA ARG A 438 -14.87 -9.77 -1.33
C ARG A 438 -14.79 -8.97 -0.04
N ASP A 439 -14.55 -9.64 1.11
CA ASP A 439 -14.40 -9.01 2.42
C ASP A 439 -13.19 -8.06 2.49
N ALA A 440 -12.19 -8.30 1.64
CA ALA A 440 -11.03 -7.43 1.50
C ALA A 440 -11.31 -6.12 0.76
N LEU A 441 -12.41 -6.03 0.00
CA LEU A 441 -12.73 -4.81 -0.76
C LEU A 441 -13.23 -3.69 0.15
N PRO A 442 -13.00 -2.42 -0.23
CA PRO A 442 -13.61 -1.26 0.43
C PRO A 442 -15.13 -1.29 0.32
N VAL A 443 -15.82 -1.13 1.43
CA VAL A 443 -17.29 -1.04 1.47
C VAL A 443 -17.72 0.41 1.29
N VAL A 444 -18.60 0.65 0.32
CA VAL A 444 -19.11 1.99 -0.02
C VAL A 444 -19.75 2.65 1.19
N GLY A 445 -19.31 3.86 1.52
CA GLY A 445 -19.82 4.66 2.63
C GLY A 445 -19.42 4.17 4.03
N VAL A 446 -18.62 3.10 4.14
CA VAL A 446 -18.27 2.47 5.43
C VAL A 446 -16.78 2.50 5.71
N ASP A 447 -15.95 1.94 4.81
CA ASP A 447 -14.53 1.76 5.10
C ASP A 447 -13.61 1.93 3.88
N GLY A 448 -12.30 1.72 4.12
CA GLY A 448 -11.27 1.73 3.10
C GLY A 448 -11.28 3.00 2.24
N THR A 449 -10.95 2.84 0.96
CA THR A 449 -10.91 3.95 0.00
C THR A 449 -12.31 4.47 -0.40
N MET A 450 -13.38 3.79 0.00
CA MET A 450 -14.78 4.16 -0.28
C MET A 450 -15.51 4.77 0.93
N ARG A 451 -14.85 4.91 2.09
CA ARG A 451 -15.48 5.37 3.34
C ARG A 451 -16.33 6.64 3.21
N ASN A 452 -15.85 7.62 2.46
CA ASN A 452 -16.50 8.94 2.35
C ASN A 452 -17.34 9.10 1.08
N ARG A 453 -17.51 8.00 0.31
CA ARG A 453 -18.27 8.04 -0.96
C ARG A 453 -19.66 7.44 -0.77
N LEU A 454 -20.68 8.15 -1.26
CA LEU A 454 -22.08 7.68 -1.23
C LEU A 454 -22.60 7.28 0.17
N ALA A 455 -22.01 7.79 1.25
CA ALA A 455 -22.31 7.39 2.63
C ALA A 455 -23.78 7.66 3.07
N ARG A 456 -24.54 8.46 2.30
CA ARG A 456 -25.97 8.75 2.54
C ARG A 456 -26.89 8.21 1.44
N ALA A 457 -26.34 7.45 0.49
CA ALA A 457 -27.11 6.85 -0.60
C ALA A 457 -27.51 5.42 -0.22
N GLY A 458 -28.57 4.87 -0.84
CA GLY A 458 -29.02 3.51 -0.57
C GLY A 458 -27.96 2.43 -0.79
N VAL A 459 -27.02 2.65 -1.71
CA VAL A 459 -25.90 1.75 -1.99
C VAL A 459 -24.85 1.69 -0.87
N ALA A 460 -24.89 2.59 0.13
CA ALA A 460 -24.00 2.54 1.28
C ALA A 460 -24.16 1.20 2.04
N GLY A 461 -23.04 0.52 2.30
CA GLY A 461 -23.00 -0.81 2.92
C GLY A 461 -23.37 -1.97 1.98
N ASN A 462 -23.82 -1.69 0.75
CA ASN A 462 -24.31 -2.69 -0.20
C ASN A 462 -23.39 -2.82 -1.45
N ALA A 463 -22.18 -2.34 -1.37
CA ALA A 463 -21.21 -2.49 -2.47
C ALA A 463 -19.79 -2.58 -1.94
N GLU A 464 -19.05 -3.56 -2.42
CA GLU A 464 -17.63 -3.82 -2.16
C GLU A 464 -16.83 -3.45 -3.42
N ILE A 465 -16.18 -2.29 -3.38
CA ILE A 465 -15.60 -1.66 -4.58
C ILE A 465 -14.12 -1.33 -4.39
N LYS A 466 -13.28 -1.95 -5.21
CA LYS A 466 -11.90 -1.53 -5.41
C LYS A 466 -11.85 -0.31 -6.30
N THR A 467 -11.13 0.74 -5.87
CA THR A 467 -10.89 1.94 -6.67
C THR A 467 -9.51 1.91 -7.34
N GLY A 468 -9.41 2.58 -8.49
CA GLY A 468 -8.16 2.85 -9.18
C GLY A 468 -8.01 4.34 -9.50
N THR A 469 -6.80 4.90 -9.28
CA THR A 469 -6.52 6.31 -9.50
C THR A 469 -5.09 6.51 -9.99
N LEU A 470 -4.95 7.16 -11.16
CA LEU A 470 -3.73 7.84 -11.63
C LEU A 470 -4.13 9.26 -12.07
N ASN A 471 -3.19 10.05 -12.53
CA ASN A 471 -3.50 11.44 -12.93
C ASN A 471 -4.62 11.51 -13.97
N ASP A 472 -4.54 10.62 -14.97
CA ASP A 472 -5.42 10.52 -16.14
C ASP A 472 -6.31 9.27 -16.12
N VAL A 473 -6.38 8.57 -14.98
CA VAL A 473 -7.17 7.33 -14.82
C VAL A 473 -8.06 7.40 -13.59
N ARG A 474 -9.31 7.00 -13.77
CA ARG A 474 -10.21 6.59 -12.68
C ARG A 474 -10.82 5.24 -13.04
N ALA A 475 -10.84 4.33 -12.07
CA ALA A 475 -11.45 3.02 -12.23
C ALA A 475 -12.18 2.58 -10.98
N ILE A 476 -13.21 1.79 -11.16
CA ILE A 476 -13.88 1.01 -10.12
C ILE A 476 -14.09 -0.41 -10.62
N ALA A 477 -13.96 -1.39 -9.74
CA ALA A 477 -14.29 -2.79 -10.01
C ALA A 477 -14.68 -3.48 -8.70
N GLY A 478 -15.68 -4.34 -8.74
CA GLY A 478 -16.15 -5.06 -7.55
C GLY A 478 -17.58 -5.53 -7.67
N TYR A 479 -18.27 -5.55 -6.54
CA TYR A 479 -19.62 -6.12 -6.42
C TYR A 479 -20.60 -5.10 -5.87
N VAL A 480 -21.84 -5.18 -6.33
CA VAL A 480 -22.97 -4.40 -5.80
C VAL A 480 -24.14 -5.36 -5.53
N GLU A 481 -24.67 -5.31 -4.32
CA GLU A 481 -25.91 -5.98 -3.98
C GLU A 481 -27.07 -5.01 -4.22
N GLY A 482 -27.95 -5.35 -5.16
CA GLY A 482 -29.12 -4.55 -5.48
C GLY A 482 -30.23 -4.68 -4.44
N GLU A 483 -31.18 -3.74 -4.41
CA GLU A 483 -32.33 -3.72 -3.49
C GLU A 483 -33.15 -5.05 -3.50
N GLY A 484 -33.11 -5.78 -4.60
CA GLY A 484 -33.75 -7.09 -4.73
C GLY A 484 -32.91 -8.27 -4.27
N GLY A 485 -31.74 -8.05 -3.63
CA GLY A 485 -30.82 -9.10 -3.16
C GLY A 485 -30.02 -9.80 -4.28
N GLN A 486 -30.12 -9.29 -5.53
CA GLN A 486 -29.26 -9.80 -6.61
C GLN A 486 -27.88 -9.14 -6.52
N ARG A 487 -26.82 -9.96 -6.69
CA ARG A 487 -25.45 -9.43 -6.76
C ARG A 487 -25.03 -9.21 -8.20
N PHE A 488 -24.35 -8.09 -8.41
CA PHE A 488 -23.80 -7.69 -9.70
C PHE A 488 -22.29 -7.48 -9.60
N VAL A 489 -21.56 -7.89 -10.62
CA VAL A 489 -20.19 -7.45 -10.88
C VAL A 489 -20.27 -6.15 -11.67
N VAL A 490 -19.49 -5.17 -11.26
CA VAL A 490 -19.32 -3.89 -11.96
C VAL A 490 -17.86 -3.62 -12.23
N VAL A 491 -17.55 -3.16 -13.45
CA VAL A 491 -16.25 -2.61 -13.83
C VAL A 491 -16.49 -1.35 -14.63
N SER A 492 -15.83 -0.25 -14.26
CA SER A 492 -15.82 0.97 -15.07
C SER A 492 -14.45 1.61 -15.02
N MET A 493 -13.90 1.94 -16.19
CA MET A 493 -12.60 2.58 -16.36
C MET A 493 -12.72 3.83 -17.22
N ILE A 494 -12.01 4.88 -16.82
CA ILE A 494 -11.88 6.17 -17.52
C ILE A 494 -10.39 6.42 -17.73
N ASN A 495 -9.97 6.55 -18.98
CA ASN A 495 -8.61 6.95 -19.35
C ASN A 495 -8.66 8.27 -20.11
N HIS A 496 -8.60 9.39 -19.38
CA HIS A 496 -8.74 10.73 -19.94
C HIS A 496 -8.12 11.78 -19.00
N PRO A 497 -7.55 12.88 -19.48
CA PRO A 497 -7.01 13.95 -18.62
C PRO A 497 -8.00 14.47 -17.58
N ASN A 498 -9.31 14.48 -17.88
CA ASN A 498 -10.37 14.87 -16.96
C ASN A 498 -10.90 13.71 -16.10
N ALA A 499 -10.24 12.56 -16.06
CA ALA A 499 -10.72 11.38 -15.32
C ALA A 499 -11.04 11.70 -13.84
N GLY A 500 -10.33 12.68 -13.24
CA GLY A 500 -10.59 13.17 -11.88
C GLY A 500 -12.04 13.64 -11.66
N ALA A 501 -12.66 14.26 -12.65
CA ALA A 501 -14.05 14.71 -12.61
C ALA A 501 -15.07 13.58 -12.85
N GLY A 502 -14.63 12.39 -13.29
CA GLY A 502 -15.49 11.25 -13.61
C GLY A 502 -16.06 10.49 -12.39
N GLN A 503 -15.66 10.87 -11.18
CA GLN A 503 -16.15 10.20 -9.97
C GLN A 503 -17.68 10.20 -9.88
N ALA A 504 -18.34 11.32 -10.23
CA ALA A 504 -19.80 11.43 -10.20
C ALA A 504 -20.50 10.42 -11.14
N ALA A 505 -19.88 10.08 -12.28
CA ALA A 505 -20.40 9.08 -13.20
C ALA A 505 -20.28 7.66 -12.61
N HIS A 506 -19.17 7.34 -11.95
CA HIS A 506 -19.04 6.09 -11.22
C HIS A 506 -20.05 5.98 -10.09
N ASP A 507 -20.28 7.07 -9.33
CA ASP A 507 -21.26 7.10 -8.25
C ASP A 507 -22.69 6.92 -8.77
N ALA A 508 -23.04 7.53 -9.91
CA ALA A 508 -24.31 7.34 -10.57
C ALA A 508 -24.50 5.89 -11.08
N LEU A 509 -23.42 5.27 -11.59
CA LEU A 509 -23.45 3.87 -12.03
C LEU A 509 -23.72 2.91 -10.86
N LEU A 510 -23.05 3.09 -9.72
CA LEU A 510 -23.24 2.25 -8.53
C LEU A 510 -24.70 2.38 -8.00
N GLN A 511 -25.25 3.59 -7.98
CA GLN A 511 -26.65 3.81 -7.56
C GLN A 511 -27.64 3.16 -8.54
N TRP A 512 -27.41 3.27 -9.85
CA TRP A 512 -28.26 2.65 -10.85
C TRP A 512 -28.26 1.11 -10.72
N ILE A 513 -27.10 0.49 -10.44
CA ILE A 513 -27.01 -0.96 -10.23
C ILE A 513 -27.76 -1.35 -8.95
N TYR A 514 -27.57 -0.60 -7.86
CA TYR A 514 -28.25 -0.84 -6.58
C TYR A 514 -29.78 -0.83 -6.75
N GLN A 515 -30.32 0.09 -7.54
CA GLN A 515 -31.75 0.21 -7.86
C GLN A 515 -32.28 -0.91 -8.81
N GLY A 516 -31.48 -1.97 -9.02
CA GLY A 516 -31.86 -3.14 -9.81
C GLY A 516 -31.48 -3.06 -11.29
N ALA A 517 -30.62 -2.10 -11.69
CA ALA A 517 -30.13 -1.94 -13.06
C ALA A 517 -31.27 -1.88 -14.12
N GLN A 518 -32.39 -1.29 -13.75
CA GLN A 518 -33.55 -1.12 -14.67
C GLN A 518 -33.28 0.02 -15.65
N ARG A 519 -33.61 -0.18 -16.94
CA ARG A 519 -33.46 0.81 -18.01
C ARG A 519 -34.57 1.84 -17.98
#